data_4c8502ddb0584b08653eab9b953f2970
#
_entry.id   4c8502ddb0584b08653eab9b953f2970
#
_cell.length_a   1.000
_cell.length_b   1.000
_cell.length_c   1.000
_cell.angle_alpha   90.00
_cell.angle_beta   90.00
_cell.angle_gamma   90.00
#
_symmetry.space_group_name_H-M   'P 1'
#
loop_
_entity.id
_entity.type
_entity.pdbx_description
1 polymer ?
#
loop_
_entity_poly.entity_id
_entity_poly.type
_entity_poly.pdbx_seq_one_letter_code
_entity_poly.pdbx_strand_id
1 'polypeptide(L)'
;EEAGVPTGHAVIQVDAGGENAIVIHGGANRAITRSDAERVLRAFSPGDLLLVQNEISATKHLLELAAAKGITVAFNPAPFDPEVPNYPLEGVDLFILNETEGRGMTGVTGAEAVAAALLGRFPDATVILTLGARGALYADKSGAFQVPGQPVAAVDTTAAGDTFIGYFLAQYAKGEDVRHCMAVACRAAGVEPPLDTPFM
;
A
#
# COMPACT_ATOMS: atom_id res chain seq x y z
N GLU A 1 -9.52 9.48 20.49
CA GLU A 1 -10.18 8.27 21.02
C GLU A 1 -11.69 8.39 20.84
N GLU A 2 -12.32 7.37 20.26
CA GLU A 2 -13.78 7.23 20.20
C GLU A 2 -14.25 6.53 21.48
N ALA A 3 -14.94 7.25 22.36
CA ALA A 3 -15.42 6.69 23.62
C ALA A 3 -16.42 5.55 23.36
N GLY A 4 -16.15 4.38 23.91
CA GLY A 4 -17.05 3.21 23.82
C GLY A 4 -16.86 2.31 22.61
N VAL A 5 -15.91 2.62 21.70
CA VAL A 5 -15.55 1.75 20.58
C VAL A 5 -14.17 1.16 20.84
N PRO A 6 -13.99 -0.18 20.87
CA PRO A 6 -12.68 -0.79 21.09
C PRO A 6 -11.75 -0.52 19.90
N THR A 7 -10.47 -0.42 20.17
CA THR A 7 -9.44 -0.35 19.12
C THR A 7 -9.51 -1.57 18.20
N GLY A 8 -9.32 -1.37 16.88
CA GLY A 8 -9.18 -2.46 15.94
C GLY A 8 -7.98 -3.35 16.32
N HIS A 9 -8.11 -4.65 16.08
CA HIS A 9 -7.04 -5.61 16.36
C HIS A 9 -7.04 -6.75 15.35
N ALA A 10 -5.88 -7.36 15.18
CA ALA A 10 -5.68 -8.54 14.35
C ALA A 10 -5.17 -9.70 15.19
N VAL A 11 -5.66 -10.90 14.92
CA VAL A 11 -5.12 -12.16 15.44
C VAL A 11 -4.39 -12.84 14.30
N ILE A 12 -3.07 -12.98 14.44
CA ILE A 12 -2.20 -13.55 13.42
C ILE A 12 -1.83 -14.97 13.87
N GLN A 13 -2.10 -15.95 13.03
CA GLN A 13 -1.68 -17.33 13.20
C GLN A 13 -0.62 -17.62 12.16
N VAL A 14 0.52 -18.14 12.58
CA VAL A 14 1.62 -18.54 11.69
C VAL A 14 1.81 -20.04 11.86
N ASP A 15 1.83 -20.78 10.76
CA ASP A 15 2.08 -22.21 10.77
C ASP A 15 3.59 -22.54 10.78
N ALA A 16 3.92 -23.84 10.87
CA ALA A 16 5.32 -24.31 10.87
C ALA A 16 6.05 -24.06 9.52
N GLY A 17 5.31 -23.75 8.45
CA GLY A 17 5.84 -23.39 7.13
C GLY A 17 6.08 -21.90 6.94
N GLY A 18 5.71 -21.06 7.93
CA GLY A 18 5.78 -19.61 7.85
C GLY A 18 4.58 -18.97 7.12
N GLU A 19 3.55 -19.75 6.76
CA GLU A 19 2.31 -19.21 6.20
C GLU A 19 1.47 -18.57 7.31
N ASN A 20 0.90 -17.40 7.03
CA ASN A 20 0.07 -16.72 8.00
C ASN A 20 -1.42 -16.71 7.61
N ALA A 21 -2.28 -16.72 8.63
CA ALA A 21 -3.70 -16.45 8.53
C ALA A 21 -4.06 -15.34 9.51
N ILE A 22 -4.70 -14.30 9.01
CA ILE A 22 -4.98 -13.07 9.79
C ILE A 22 -6.49 -12.90 9.92
N VAL A 23 -6.97 -12.84 11.17
CA VAL A 23 -8.37 -12.49 11.49
C VAL A 23 -8.39 -11.08 12.03
N ILE A 24 -9.11 -10.18 11.33
CA ILE A 24 -9.17 -8.76 11.65
C ILE A 24 -10.52 -8.42 12.30
N HIS A 25 -10.46 -7.72 13.44
CA HIS A 25 -11.60 -7.01 14.01
C HIS A 25 -11.39 -5.50 13.86
N GLY A 26 -12.19 -4.85 13.02
CA GLY A 26 -11.97 -3.44 12.63
C GLY A 26 -12.13 -2.43 13.77
N GLY A 27 -13.01 -2.69 14.76
CA GLY A 27 -13.17 -1.79 15.91
C GLY A 27 -13.34 -0.32 15.50
N ALA A 28 -12.60 0.57 16.15
CA ALA A 28 -12.62 2.01 15.87
C ALA A 28 -12.23 2.37 14.43
N ASN A 29 -11.49 1.52 13.71
CA ASN A 29 -11.18 1.76 12.29
C ASN A 29 -12.45 1.81 11.43
N ARG A 30 -13.51 1.11 11.84
CA ARG A 30 -14.81 1.11 11.16
C ARG A 30 -15.74 2.24 11.60
N ALA A 31 -15.32 3.06 12.58
CA ALA A 31 -16.06 4.21 13.07
C ALA A 31 -15.59 5.55 12.46
N ILE A 32 -14.55 5.53 11.62
CA ILE A 32 -14.04 6.73 10.94
C ILE A 32 -15.07 7.22 9.93
N THR A 33 -15.47 8.49 10.05
CA THR A 33 -16.53 9.11 9.26
C THR A 33 -15.97 10.00 8.14
N ARG A 34 -16.83 10.42 7.20
CA ARG A 34 -16.49 11.43 6.21
C ARG A 34 -16.02 12.74 6.88
N SER A 35 -16.67 13.16 7.96
CA SER A 35 -16.28 14.37 8.71
C SER A 35 -14.87 14.26 9.30
N ASP A 36 -14.46 13.05 9.72
CA ASP A 36 -13.10 12.82 10.18
C ASP A 36 -12.10 12.93 9.03
N ALA A 37 -12.40 12.36 7.86
CA ALA A 37 -11.59 12.51 6.66
C ALA A 37 -11.43 13.99 6.28
N GLU A 38 -12.52 14.76 6.24
CA GLU A 38 -12.49 16.20 5.98
C GLU A 38 -11.65 16.96 7.02
N ARG A 39 -11.76 16.59 8.29
CA ARG A 39 -11.00 17.21 9.38
C ARG A 39 -9.50 16.95 9.23
N VAL A 40 -9.12 15.70 8.94
CA VAL A 40 -7.72 15.32 8.75
C VAL A 40 -7.12 16.04 7.54
N LEU A 41 -7.81 16.02 6.40
CA LEU A 41 -7.31 16.60 5.16
C LEU A 41 -7.27 18.14 5.18
N ARG A 42 -7.88 18.82 6.16
CA ARG A 42 -7.69 20.27 6.34
C ARG A 42 -6.24 20.66 6.60
N ALA A 43 -5.46 19.78 7.21
CA ALA A 43 -4.03 20.01 7.47
C ALA A 43 -3.12 19.79 6.25
N PHE A 44 -3.65 19.18 5.18
CA PHE A 44 -2.89 18.86 3.97
C PHE A 44 -2.97 20.00 2.94
N SER A 45 -1.89 20.19 2.21
CA SER A 45 -1.73 21.15 1.12
C SER A 45 -1.36 20.43 -0.19
N PRO A 46 -1.55 21.05 -1.37
CA PRO A 46 -1.01 20.53 -2.61
C PRO A 46 0.50 20.27 -2.50
N GLY A 47 0.93 19.08 -2.92
CA GLY A 47 2.32 18.61 -2.78
C GLY A 47 2.57 17.73 -1.55
N ASP A 48 1.64 17.68 -0.60
CA ASP A 48 1.70 16.66 0.44
C ASP A 48 1.38 15.28 -0.14
N LEU A 49 1.85 14.22 0.53
CA LEU A 49 1.60 12.84 0.17
C LEU A 49 0.71 12.16 1.21
N LEU A 50 -0.37 11.57 0.72
CA LEU A 50 -1.31 10.78 1.52
C LEU A 50 -1.17 9.31 1.17
N LEU A 51 -0.74 8.48 2.12
CA LEU A 51 -0.83 7.03 2.02
C LEU A 51 -2.16 6.57 2.61
N VAL A 52 -2.91 5.78 1.84
CA VAL A 52 -4.17 5.17 2.27
C VAL A 52 -4.12 3.67 2.03
N GLN A 53 -4.53 2.90 3.06
CA GLN A 53 -4.83 1.47 2.95
C GLN A 53 -6.34 1.23 3.10
N ASN A 54 -6.81 0.02 2.77
CA ASN A 54 -8.24 -0.33 2.90
C ASN A 54 -8.61 -0.77 4.33
N GLU A 55 -8.03 -0.11 5.33
CA GLU A 55 -8.18 -0.47 6.75
C GLU A 55 -9.33 0.26 7.45
N ILE A 56 -9.72 1.43 6.96
CA ILE A 56 -10.69 2.29 7.63
C ILE A 56 -11.97 2.47 6.79
N SER A 57 -13.08 2.77 7.46
CA SER A 57 -14.37 3.00 6.78
C SER A 57 -14.40 4.23 5.87
N ALA A 58 -13.56 5.24 6.12
CA ALA A 58 -13.53 6.48 5.36
C ALA A 58 -12.60 6.46 4.13
N THR A 59 -12.03 5.31 3.74
CA THR A 59 -11.09 5.17 2.62
C THR A 59 -11.62 5.83 1.34
N LYS A 60 -12.85 5.53 0.92
CA LYS A 60 -13.47 6.14 -0.28
C LYS A 60 -13.50 7.67 -0.20
N HIS A 61 -13.87 8.21 0.95
CA HIS A 61 -13.95 9.65 1.15
C HIS A 61 -12.59 10.34 1.16
N LEU A 62 -11.57 9.67 1.72
CA LEU A 62 -10.19 10.18 1.66
C LEU A 62 -9.69 10.28 0.24
N LEU A 63 -9.93 9.25 -0.60
CA LEU A 63 -9.54 9.25 -2.01
C LEU A 63 -10.22 10.39 -2.78
N GLU A 64 -11.55 10.56 -2.64
CA GLU A 64 -12.30 11.65 -3.27
C GLU A 64 -11.77 13.03 -2.87
N LEU A 65 -11.60 13.26 -1.57
CA LEU A 65 -11.24 14.56 -1.03
C LEU A 65 -9.78 14.93 -1.32
N ALA A 66 -8.87 13.95 -1.29
CA ALA A 66 -7.46 14.17 -1.58
C ALA A 66 -7.25 14.56 -3.05
N ALA A 67 -7.90 13.84 -3.97
CA ALA A 67 -7.88 14.16 -5.40
C ALA A 67 -8.37 15.60 -5.67
N ALA A 68 -9.49 16.00 -5.04
CA ALA A 68 -10.05 17.35 -5.18
C ALA A 68 -9.13 18.46 -4.65
N LYS A 69 -8.19 18.13 -3.75
CA LYS A 69 -7.21 19.07 -3.17
C LYS A 69 -5.85 19.07 -3.88
N GLY A 70 -5.62 18.22 -4.86
CA GLY A 70 -4.32 18.08 -5.51
C GLY A 70 -3.24 17.51 -4.58
N ILE A 71 -3.62 16.67 -3.64
CA ILE A 71 -2.72 15.90 -2.76
C ILE A 71 -2.27 14.68 -3.52
N THR A 72 -0.99 14.36 -3.48
CA THR A 72 -0.47 13.12 -4.06
C THR A 72 -0.98 11.91 -3.26
N VAL A 73 -1.70 11.01 -3.92
CA VAL A 73 -2.31 9.84 -3.29
C VAL A 73 -1.56 8.57 -3.62
N ALA A 74 -0.98 7.94 -2.61
CA ALA A 74 -0.50 6.56 -2.66
C ALA A 74 -1.56 5.63 -2.07
N PHE A 75 -2.01 4.65 -2.82
CA PHE A 75 -3.03 3.69 -2.41
C PHE A 75 -2.49 2.26 -2.40
N ASN A 76 -2.60 1.62 -1.24
CA ASN A 76 -2.40 0.18 -1.10
C ASN A 76 -3.76 -0.47 -0.80
N PRO A 77 -4.26 -1.39 -1.64
CA PRO A 77 -5.60 -1.96 -1.49
C PRO A 77 -5.72 -3.02 -0.39
N ALA A 78 -4.71 -3.16 0.47
CA ALA A 78 -4.73 -4.12 1.58
C ALA A 78 -5.55 -3.60 2.79
N PRO A 79 -6.30 -4.48 3.47
CA PRO A 79 -6.70 -5.81 3.02
C PRO A 79 -7.63 -5.71 1.81
N PHE A 80 -7.39 -6.56 0.81
CA PHE A 80 -8.19 -6.53 -0.42
C PHE A 80 -9.64 -6.95 -0.15
N ASP A 81 -10.56 -6.18 -0.69
CA ASP A 81 -11.99 -6.46 -0.69
C ASP A 81 -12.52 -6.37 -2.13
N PRO A 82 -13.45 -7.23 -2.58
CA PRO A 82 -14.05 -7.17 -3.91
C PRO A 82 -14.69 -5.83 -4.31
N GLU A 83 -15.02 -4.98 -3.34
CA GLU A 83 -15.52 -3.63 -3.60
C GLU A 83 -14.43 -2.60 -3.96
N VAL A 84 -13.17 -2.89 -3.67
CA VAL A 84 -12.06 -1.95 -3.90
C VAL A 84 -11.95 -1.48 -5.36
N PRO A 85 -12.14 -2.33 -6.39
CA PRO A 85 -12.12 -1.88 -7.78
C PRO A 85 -13.19 -0.83 -8.13
N ASN A 86 -14.24 -0.70 -7.29
CA ASN A 86 -15.33 0.26 -7.44
C ASN A 86 -15.12 1.55 -6.62
N TYR A 87 -13.97 1.72 -5.99
CA TYR A 87 -13.65 2.96 -5.28
C TYR A 87 -13.35 4.10 -6.28
N PRO A 88 -13.41 5.36 -5.84
CA PRO A 88 -13.06 6.53 -6.67
C PRO A 88 -11.53 6.61 -6.83
N LEU A 89 -10.98 5.77 -7.71
CA LEU A 89 -9.54 5.56 -7.87
C LEU A 89 -8.90 6.49 -8.92
N GLU A 90 -9.69 7.32 -9.60
CA GLU A 90 -9.24 8.21 -10.67
C GLU A 90 -8.21 9.25 -10.20
N GLY A 91 -8.19 9.54 -8.89
CA GLY A 91 -7.26 10.47 -8.28
C GLY A 91 -6.08 9.80 -7.56
N VAL A 92 -5.87 8.51 -7.79
CA VAL A 92 -4.72 7.79 -7.22
C VAL A 92 -3.51 7.98 -8.12
N ASP A 93 -2.43 8.54 -7.57
CA ASP A 93 -1.17 8.76 -8.28
C ASP A 93 -0.26 7.54 -8.25
N LEU A 94 -0.25 6.81 -7.13
CA LEU A 94 0.59 5.63 -6.94
C LEU A 94 -0.25 4.45 -6.43
N PHE A 95 -0.34 3.38 -7.22
CA PHE A 95 -0.83 2.09 -6.77
C PHE A 95 0.35 1.26 -6.29
N ILE A 96 0.33 0.83 -5.03
CA ILE A 96 1.35 -0.06 -4.45
C ILE A 96 0.65 -1.31 -3.95
N LEU A 97 0.88 -2.44 -4.60
CA LEU A 97 0.10 -3.65 -4.37
C LEU A 97 0.96 -4.91 -4.62
N ASN A 98 0.51 -6.04 -4.09
CA ASN A 98 1.09 -7.34 -4.38
C ASN A 98 0.36 -8.05 -5.54
N GLU A 99 0.83 -9.22 -5.95
CA GLU A 99 0.26 -9.99 -7.07
C GLU A 99 -1.20 -10.42 -6.81
N THR A 100 -1.54 -10.76 -5.56
CA THR A 100 -2.91 -11.17 -5.19
C THR A 100 -3.87 -9.99 -5.28
N GLU A 101 -3.47 -8.85 -4.73
CA GLU A 101 -4.23 -7.59 -4.81
C GLU A 101 -4.36 -7.14 -6.26
N GLY A 102 -3.25 -7.20 -7.03
CA GLY A 102 -3.23 -6.86 -8.45
C GLY A 102 -4.22 -7.71 -9.27
N ARG A 103 -4.25 -9.02 -9.02
CA ARG A 103 -5.25 -9.89 -9.63
C ARG A 103 -6.66 -9.52 -9.21
N GLY A 104 -6.88 -9.20 -7.93
CA GLY A 104 -8.18 -8.75 -7.44
C GLY A 104 -8.64 -7.47 -8.11
N MET A 105 -7.74 -6.50 -8.29
CA MET A 105 -8.01 -5.20 -8.92
C MET A 105 -8.33 -5.30 -10.42
N THR A 106 -7.72 -6.25 -11.13
CA THR A 106 -7.72 -6.27 -12.60
C THR A 106 -8.35 -7.50 -13.23
N GLY A 107 -8.46 -8.60 -12.48
CA GLY A 107 -8.91 -9.89 -12.98
C GLY A 107 -7.86 -10.67 -13.79
N VAL A 108 -6.65 -10.10 -14.02
CA VAL A 108 -5.58 -10.77 -14.77
C VAL A 108 -4.43 -11.19 -13.84
N THR A 109 -3.55 -12.05 -14.34
CA THR A 109 -2.38 -12.56 -13.62
C THR A 109 -1.10 -12.20 -14.37
N GLY A 110 0.01 -12.12 -13.63
CA GLY A 110 1.31 -11.71 -14.17
C GLY A 110 1.56 -10.22 -13.97
N ALA A 111 2.76 -9.89 -13.49
CA ALA A 111 3.09 -8.55 -13.06
C ALA A 111 2.91 -7.49 -14.16
N GLU A 112 3.44 -7.76 -15.34
CA GLU A 112 3.34 -6.87 -16.50
C GLU A 112 1.90 -6.71 -16.98
N ALA A 113 1.11 -7.80 -16.97
CA ALA A 113 -0.30 -7.76 -17.39
C ALA A 113 -1.15 -6.96 -16.40
N VAL A 114 -0.92 -7.12 -15.08
CA VAL A 114 -1.58 -6.34 -14.04
C VAL A 114 -1.22 -4.86 -14.17
N ALA A 115 0.05 -4.54 -14.34
CA ALA A 115 0.50 -3.15 -14.51
C ALA A 115 -0.13 -2.52 -15.76
N ALA A 116 -0.13 -3.23 -16.88
CA ALA A 116 -0.74 -2.76 -18.12
C ALA A 116 -2.26 -2.54 -17.99
N ALA A 117 -2.96 -3.43 -17.28
CA ALA A 117 -4.40 -3.29 -17.03
C ALA A 117 -4.72 -2.08 -16.15
N LEU A 118 -3.93 -1.84 -15.09
CA LEU A 118 -4.09 -0.67 -14.23
C LEU A 118 -3.79 0.63 -15.00
N LEU A 119 -2.67 0.69 -15.72
CA LEU A 119 -2.31 1.87 -16.53
C LEU A 119 -3.30 2.11 -17.69
N GLY A 120 -3.91 1.05 -18.21
CA GLY A 120 -4.99 1.17 -19.21
C GLY A 120 -6.23 1.86 -18.63
N ARG A 121 -6.50 1.70 -17.35
CA ARG A 121 -7.60 2.37 -16.64
C ARG A 121 -7.18 3.72 -16.04
N PHE A 122 -5.94 3.83 -15.57
CA PHE A 122 -5.39 5.01 -14.89
C PHE A 122 -4.07 5.43 -15.55
N PRO A 123 -4.10 6.07 -16.72
CA PRO A 123 -2.92 6.25 -17.58
C PRO A 123 -1.86 7.20 -17.01
N ASP A 124 -2.23 8.07 -16.09
CA ASP A 124 -1.29 9.00 -15.45
C ASP A 124 -0.75 8.50 -14.10
N ALA A 125 -1.23 7.34 -13.64
CA ALA A 125 -0.76 6.75 -12.41
C ALA A 125 0.60 6.05 -12.55
N THR A 126 1.21 5.79 -11.43
CA THR A 126 2.35 4.88 -11.26
C THR A 126 1.84 3.59 -10.62
N VAL A 127 2.30 2.45 -11.12
CA VAL A 127 1.99 1.13 -10.58
C VAL A 127 3.26 0.48 -10.05
N ILE A 128 3.23 0.06 -8.80
CA ILE A 128 4.31 -0.67 -8.14
C ILE A 128 3.74 -2.00 -7.66
N LEU A 129 4.25 -3.11 -8.23
CA LEU A 129 3.90 -4.47 -7.78
C LEU A 129 5.04 -5.09 -7.00
N THR A 130 4.77 -5.48 -5.77
CA THR A 130 5.68 -6.32 -4.99
C THR A 130 5.50 -7.78 -5.39
N LEU A 131 6.63 -8.48 -5.61
CA LEU A 131 6.70 -9.82 -6.18
C LEU A 131 7.35 -10.83 -5.21
N GLY A 132 7.29 -10.54 -3.92
CA GLY A 132 7.94 -11.33 -2.88
C GLY A 132 9.46 -11.42 -3.10
N ALA A 133 10.03 -12.61 -3.04
CA ALA A 133 11.47 -12.83 -3.23
C ALA A 133 12.00 -12.40 -4.61
N ARG A 134 11.12 -12.18 -5.60
CA ARG A 134 11.50 -11.69 -6.93
C ARG A 134 11.70 -10.16 -6.98
N GLY A 135 11.44 -9.45 -5.88
CA GLY A 135 11.57 -8.00 -5.79
C GLY A 135 10.30 -7.24 -6.12
N ALA A 136 10.38 -6.22 -6.96
CA ALA A 136 9.22 -5.42 -7.32
C ALA A 136 9.31 -4.87 -8.74
N LEU A 137 8.15 -4.74 -9.41
CA LEU A 137 7.97 -4.10 -10.71
C LEU A 137 7.48 -2.67 -10.50
N TYR A 138 8.09 -1.72 -11.19
CA TYR A 138 7.62 -0.35 -11.39
C TYR A 138 7.11 -0.20 -12.81
N ALA A 139 5.99 0.48 -13.00
CA ALA A 139 5.47 0.84 -14.31
C ALA A 139 4.74 2.18 -14.26
N ASP A 140 4.93 3.00 -15.29
CA ASP A 140 4.18 4.23 -15.57
C ASP A 140 4.01 4.42 -17.08
N LYS A 141 3.49 5.57 -17.50
CA LYS A 141 3.33 5.90 -18.92
C LYS A 141 4.64 5.98 -19.71
N SER A 142 5.79 6.09 -19.07
CA SER A 142 7.11 6.17 -19.72
C SER A 142 7.75 4.79 -19.91
N GLY A 143 7.25 3.76 -19.23
CA GLY A 143 7.75 2.39 -19.34
C GLY A 143 7.69 1.60 -18.03
N ALA A 144 8.35 0.47 -18.03
CA ALA A 144 8.42 -0.41 -16.86
C ALA A 144 9.84 -0.94 -16.64
N PHE A 145 10.16 -1.23 -15.38
CA PHE A 145 11.38 -1.93 -14.99
C PHE A 145 11.17 -2.72 -13.70
N GLN A 146 11.95 -3.76 -13.52
CA GLN A 146 11.94 -4.55 -12.28
C GLN A 146 13.23 -4.33 -11.50
N VAL A 147 13.11 -4.27 -10.18
CA VAL A 147 14.23 -4.34 -9.23
C VAL A 147 14.20 -5.71 -8.57
N PRO A 148 15.29 -6.49 -8.64
CA PRO A 148 15.32 -7.82 -8.04
C PRO A 148 15.24 -7.74 -6.50
N GLY A 149 14.62 -8.74 -5.91
CA GLY A 149 14.63 -8.92 -4.45
C GLY A 149 16.03 -9.30 -3.95
N GLN A 150 16.27 -9.04 -2.68
CA GLN A 150 17.49 -9.50 -2.03
C GLN A 150 17.24 -10.93 -1.50
N PRO A 151 18.15 -11.88 -1.75
CA PRO A 151 18.06 -13.20 -1.15
C PRO A 151 18.25 -13.09 0.36
N VAL A 152 17.19 -13.30 1.11
CA VAL A 152 17.24 -13.39 2.58
C VAL A 152 16.59 -14.70 3.01
N ALA A 153 17.09 -15.28 4.09
CA ALA A 153 16.41 -16.36 4.77
C ALA A 153 15.29 -15.72 5.61
N ALA A 154 14.13 -15.49 5.00
CA ALA A 154 13.01 -14.91 5.70
C ALA A 154 12.51 -15.90 6.77
N VAL A 155 12.43 -15.43 8.01
CA VAL A 155 11.84 -16.17 9.14
C VAL A 155 10.36 -15.81 9.26
N ASP A 156 10.00 -14.57 8.94
CA ASP A 156 8.63 -14.05 8.91
C ASP A 156 8.51 -13.00 7.81
N THR A 157 7.50 -13.07 6.97
CA THR A 157 7.22 -12.11 5.90
C THR A 157 6.14 -11.09 6.28
N THR A 158 5.64 -11.15 7.53
CA THR A 158 4.66 -10.19 8.05
C THR A 158 5.24 -8.78 7.98
N ALA A 159 4.44 -7.81 7.54
CA ALA A 159 4.83 -6.41 7.37
C ALA A 159 5.95 -6.12 6.33
N ALA A 160 6.43 -7.10 5.56
CA ALA A 160 7.40 -6.82 4.48
C ALA A 160 6.82 -5.85 3.43
N GLY A 161 5.52 -5.95 3.13
CA GLY A 161 4.80 -5.02 2.27
C GLY A 161 4.77 -3.60 2.85
N ASP A 162 4.44 -3.45 4.12
CA ASP A 162 4.38 -2.15 4.79
C ASP A 162 5.78 -1.51 4.89
N THR A 163 6.80 -2.33 5.16
CA THR A 163 8.20 -1.90 5.14
C THR A 163 8.59 -1.39 3.76
N PHE A 164 8.26 -2.14 2.71
CA PHE A 164 8.51 -1.69 1.33
C PHE A 164 7.86 -0.35 1.06
N ILE A 165 6.56 -0.20 1.36
CA ILE A 165 5.79 1.03 1.14
C ILE A 165 6.42 2.20 1.89
N GLY A 166 6.71 2.02 3.17
CA GLY A 166 7.30 3.07 4.01
C GLY A 166 8.64 3.58 3.49
N TYR A 167 9.57 2.67 3.15
CA TYR A 167 10.88 3.05 2.61
C TYR A 167 10.79 3.64 1.21
N PHE A 168 9.92 3.12 0.34
CA PHE A 168 9.69 3.70 -0.98
C PHE A 168 9.19 5.13 -0.87
N LEU A 169 8.10 5.37 -0.14
CA LEU A 169 7.48 6.69 -0.03
C LEU A 169 8.38 7.69 0.70
N ALA A 170 9.20 7.24 1.66
CA ALA A 170 10.16 8.10 2.34
C ALA A 170 11.26 8.64 1.40
N GLN A 171 11.71 7.87 0.41
CA GLN A 171 12.65 8.36 -0.61
C GLN A 171 11.92 9.16 -1.70
N TYR A 172 10.76 8.70 -2.13
CA TYR A 172 9.93 9.38 -3.13
C TYR A 172 9.57 10.81 -2.70
N ALA A 173 9.16 11.00 -1.45
CA ALA A 173 8.84 12.31 -0.88
C ALA A 173 10.05 13.28 -0.80
N LYS A 174 11.29 12.76 -0.86
CA LYS A 174 12.50 13.59 -0.97
C LYS A 174 12.84 13.98 -2.40
N GLY A 175 12.11 13.48 -3.40
CA GLY A 175 12.38 13.69 -4.81
C GLY A 175 13.52 12.83 -5.35
N GLU A 176 13.86 11.73 -4.68
CA GLU A 176 14.90 10.81 -5.17
C GLU A 176 14.44 10.09 -6.44
N ASP A 177 15.40 9.64 -7.24
CA ASP A 177 15.13 8.85 -8.43
C ASP A 177 14.34 7.57 -8.11
N VAL A 178 13.34 7.24 -8.93
CA VAL A 178 12.44 6.12 -8.66
C VAL A 178 13.15 4.76 -8.62
N ARG A 179 14.25 4.57 -9.38
CA ARG A 179 15.04 3.34 -9.30
C ARG A 179 15.76 3.23 -7.96
N HIS A 180 16.23 4.37 -7.43
CA HIS A 180 16.80 4.44 -6.09
C HIS A 180 15.73 4.11 -5.03
N CYS A 181 14.54 4.73 -5.11
CA CYS A 181 13.43 4.46 -4.20
C CYS A 181 13.09 2.95 -4.16
N MET A 182 12.94 2.34 -5.34
CA MET A 182 12.67 0.91 -5.48
C MET A 182 13.78 0.02 -4.89
N ALA A 183 15.05 0.36 -5.15
CA ALA A 183 16.20 -0.40 -4.65
C ALA A 183 16.30 -0.34 -3.11
N VAL A 184 16.05 0.84 -2.53
CA VAL A 184 16.02 1.03 -1.06
C VAL A 184 14.86 0.24 -0.46
N ALA A 185 13.67 0.31 -1.03
CA ALA A 185 12.48 -0.38 -0.56
C ALA A 185 12.63 -1.91 -0.62
N CYS A 186 13.12 -2.46 -1.76
CA CYS A 186 13.37 -3.89 -1.90
C CYS A 186 14.39 -4.41 -0.87
N ARG A 187 15.44 -3.63 -0.61
CA ARG A 187 16.45 -4.00 0.39
C ARG A 187 15.88 -3.98 1.80
N ALA A 188 15.13 -2.96 2.16
CA ALA A 188 14.51 -2.83 3.48
C ALA A 188 13.49 -3.94 3.74
N ALA A 189 12.64 -4.26 2.77
CA ALA A 189 11.65 -5.32 2.88
C ALA A 189 12.28 -6.73 2.94
N GLY A 190 13.51 -6.88 2.46
CA GLY A 190 14.28 -8.13 2.56
C GLY A 190 15.05 -8.28 3.87
N VAL A 191 15.20 -7.24 4.67
CA VAL A 191 15.89 -7.27 5.96
C VAL A 191 14.84 -7.26 7.06
N GLU A 192 14.65 -8.39 7.76
CA GLU A 192 13.84 -8.41 8.99
C GLU A 192 14.51 -7.58 10.08
N PRO A 193 13.76 -6.68 10.74
CA PRO A 193 14.20 -6.19 12.03
C PRO A 193 14.14 -7.35 13.03
N PRO A 194 15.15 -7.52 13.90
CA PRO A 194 15.07 -8.54 14.95
C PRO A 194 13.85 -8.25 15.83
N LEU A 195 13.06 -9.29 16.13
CA LEU A 195 11.83 -9.25 16.92
C LEU A 195 12.02 -8.69 18.36
N ASP A 196 13.26 -8.43 18.78
CA ASP A 196 13.63 -7.97 20.13
C ASP A 196 13.90 -6.46 20.23
N THR A 197 13.58 -5.65 19.23
CA THR A 197 13.73 -4.19 19.35
C THR A 197 12.43 -3.61 19.91
N PRO A 198 12.36 -3.21 21.19
CA PRO A 198 11.18 -2.54 21.71
C PRO A 198 11.00 -1.22 20.96
N PHE A 199 9.79 -0.97 20.48
CA PHE A 199 9.41 0.34 19.98
C PHE A 199 9.56 1.36 21.10
N MET A 200 10.52 2.28 20.99
CA MET A 200 10.65 3.44 21.87
C MET A 200 9.78 4.58 21.36
#